data_3785b5ac35bb4312b5999fc76362660d
#
_entry.id   3785b5ac35bb4312b5999fc76362660d
#
_cell.length_a   1.000
_cell.length_b   1.000
_cell.length_c   1.000
_cell.angle_alpha   90.00
_cell.angle_beta   90.00
_cell.angle_gamma   90.00
#
_symmetry.space_group_name_H-M   'P 1'
#
loop_
_entity.id
_entity.type
_entity.pdbx_description
1 polymer ?
#
loop_
_entity_poly.entity_id
_entity_poly.type
_entity_poly.pdbx_seq_one_letter_code
_entity_poly.pdbx_strand_id
1 'polypeptide(L)' 'MADENAVLEQAMDNLKEAGQRIRATQSLMRSQGMTEIDDYRDLLTRLSTALAMTEAAYLEARRRRDL' A
#
# COMPACT_ATOMS: atom_id res chain seq x y z
N MET A 1 -18.43 15.20 15.06
CA MET A 1 -18.21 13.86 14.44
C MET A 1 -17.13 13.96 13.39
N ALA A 2 -16.29 12.96 13.31
CA ALA A 2 -15.26 12.95 12.27
C ALA A 2 -15.91 12.82 10.88
N ASP A 3 -15.43 13.60 9.93
CA ASP A 3 -15.83 13.49 8.54
C ASP A 3 -15.34 12.13 8.01
N GLU A 4 -16.26 11.29 7.56
CA GLU A 4 -15.93 9.97 7.06
C GLU A 4 -15.02 10.01 5.84
N ASN A 5 -15.16 11.05 5.00
CA ASN A 5 -14.26 11.23 3.86
C ASN A 5 -12.85 11.58 4.31
N ALA A 6 -12.70 12.36 5.37
CA ALA A 6 -11.39 12.65 5.94
C ALA A 6 -10.73 11.40 6.50
N VAL A 7 -11.51 10.52 7.14
CA VAL A 7 -11.01 9.23 7.64
C VAL A 7 -10.55 8.34 6.48
N LEU A 8 -11.32 8.28 5.40
CA LEU A 8 -10.94 7.51 4.21
C LEU A 8 -9.66 8.06 3.56
N GLU A 9 -9.53 9.38 3.46
CA GLU A 9 -8.31 10.00 2.94
C GLU A 9 -7.10 9.66 3.79
N GLN A 10 -7.24 9.72 5.11
CA GLN A 10 -6.17 9.34 6.03
C GLN A 10 -5.77 7.87 5.84
N ALA A 11 -6.75 6.99 5.70
CA ALA A 11 -6.50 5.57 5.47
C ALA A 11 -5.76 5.36 4.15
N MET A 12 -6.15 6.06 3.09
CA MET A 12 -5.47 5.97 1.79
C MET A 12 -4.04 6.48 1.85
N ASP A 13 -3.80 7.58 2.57
CA ASP A 13 -2.45 8.11 2.76
C ASP A 13 -1.56 7.11 3.50
N ASN A 14 -2.11 6.46 4.52
CA ASN A 14 -1.39 5.43 5.26
C ASN A 14 -1.04 4.24 4.36
N LEU A 15 -1.94 3.84 3.48
CA LEU A 15 -1.69 2.75 2.53
C LEU A 15 -0.62 3.11 1.51
N LYS A 16 -0.63 4.34 1.01
CA LYS A 16 0.40 4.83 0.09
C LYS A 16 1.77 4.82 0.76
N GLU A 17 1.84 5.27 2.00
CA GLU A 17 3.08 5.27 2.77
C GLU A 17 3.59 3.85 3.00
N ALA A 18 2.70 2.92 3.33
CA ALA A 18 3.06 1.51 3.49
C ALA A 18 3.63 0.93 2.19
N GLY A 19 3.01 1.24 1.05
CA GLY A 19 3.50 0.82 -0.26
C GLY A 19 4.90 1.37 -0.57
N GLN A 20 5.13 2.65 -0.24
CA GLN A 20 6.44 3.27 -0.42
C GLN A 20 7.51 2.60 0.45
N ARG A 21 7.18 2.26 1.68
CA ARG A 21 8.09 1.56 2.59
C ARG A 21 8.44 0.17 2.09
N ILE A 22 7.49 -0.54 1.52
CA ILE A 22 7.74 -1.86 0.91
C ILE A 22 8.73 -1.73 -0.24
N ARG A 23 8.51 -0.77 -1.13
CA ARG A 23 9.42 -0.52 -2.27
C ARG A 23 10.81 -0.14 -1.79
N ALA A 24 10.91 0.72 -0.77
CA ALA A 24 12.19 1.11 -0.19
C ALA A 24 12.92 -0.09 0.41
N THR A 25 12.20 -0.98 1.07
CA THR A 25 12.75 -2.22 1.62
C THR A 25 13.31 -3.11 0.52
N GLN A 26 12.57 -3.28 -0.58
CA GLN A 26 13.04 -4.06 -1.73
C GLN A 26 14.31 -3.47 -2.34
N SER A 27 14.33 -2.14 -2.50
CA SER A 27 15.50 -1.44 -3.04
C SER A 27 16.72 -1.58 -2.13
N LEU A 28 16.51 -1.46 -0.82
CA LEU A 28 17.57 -1.60 0.17
C LEU A 28 18.20 -3.01 0.09
N MET A 29 17.35 -4.03 0.06
CA MET A 29 17.83 -5.41 -0.01
C MET A 29 18.62 -5.66 -1.29
N ARG A 30 18.16 -5.16 -2.43
CA ARG A 30 18.86 -5.27 -3.70
C ARG A 30 20.20 -4.55 -3.67
N SER A 31 20.26 -3.35 -3.07
CA SER A 31 21.49 -2.58 -2.99
C SER A 31 22.54 -3.24 -2.13
N GLN A 32 22.15 -4.10 -1.20
CA GLN A 32 23.04 -4.86 -0.35
C GLN A 32 23.44 -6.22 -0.97
N GLY A 33 22.97 -6.51 -2.18
CA GLY A 33 23.25 -7.76 -2.85
C GLY A 33 22.67 -8.99 -2.16
N MET A 34 21.57 -8.80 -1.42
CA MET A 34 20.95 -9.90 -0.69
C MET A 34 20.20 -10.81 -1.66
N THR A 35 20.65 -12.06 -1.76
CA THR A 35 19.99 -13.05 -2.62
C THR A 35 18.71 -13.59 -2.00
N GLU A 36 18.59 -13.51 -0.69
CA GLU A 36 17.40 -13.93 0.05
C GLU A 36 16.14 -13.14 -0.36
N ILE A 37 16.32 -11.99 -1.00
CA ILE A 37 15.18 -11.23 -1.51
C ILE A 37 14.32 -12.04 -2.47
N ASP A 38 14.95 -12.98 -3.20
CA ASP A 38 14.20 -13.82 -4.13
C ASP A 38 13.22 -14.72 -3.41
N ASP A 39 13.53 -15.15 -2.19
CA ASP A 39 12.62 -15.95 -1.35
C ASP A 39 11.42 -15.14 -0.86
N TYR A 40 11.59 -13.84 -0.66
CA TYR A 40 10.54 -12.95 -0.15
C TYR A 40 9.85 -12.15 -1.24
N ARG A 41 10.37 -12.20 -2.45
CA ARG A 41 9.89 -11.40 -3.58
C ARG A 41 8.40 -11.59 -3.82
N ASP A 42 7.94 -12.84 -3.86
CA ASP A 42 6.55 -13.14 -4.10
C ASP A 42 5.65 -12.63 -2.98
N LEU A 43 6.11 -12.74 -1.72
CA LEU A 43 5.37 -12.22 -0.57
C LEU A 43 5.24 -10.70 -0.63
N LEU A 44 6.33 -10.02 -0.96
CA LEU A 44 6.32 -8.56 -1.09
C LEU A 44 5.44 -8.11 -2.26
N THR A 45 5.47 -8.84 -3.38
CA THR A 45 4.62 -8.56 -4.52
C THR A 45 3.14 -8.72 -4.16
N ARG A 46 2.78 -9.80 -3.47
CA ARG A 46 1.41 -10.04 -3.02
C ARG A 46 0.94 -8.96 -2.05
N LEU A 47 1.81 -8.55 -1.14
CA LEU A 47 1.48 -7.49 -0.19
C LEU A 47 1.25 -6.16 -0.91
N SER A 48 2.10 -5.81 -1.87
CA SER A 48 1.92 -4.60 -2.69
C SER A 48 0.61 -4.63 -3.47
N THR A 49 0.26 -5.80 -4.04
CA THR A 49 -1.00 -5.98 -4.76
C THR A 49 -2.18 -5.82 -3.81
N ALA A 50 -2.11 -6.42 -2.62
CA ALA A 50 -3.18 -6.31 -1.63
C ALA A 50 -3.39 -4.87 -1.19
N LEU A 51 -2.30 -4.11 -1.00
CA LEU A 51 -2.38 -2.68 -0.66
C LEU A 51 -3.04 -1.89 -1.78
N ALA A 52 -2.68 -2.14 -3.03
CA ALA A 52 -3.27 -1.46 -4.18
C ALA A 52 -4.77 -1.76 -4.31
N MET A 53 -5.17 -3.00 -4.09
CA MET A 53 -6.59 -3.40 -4.11
C MET A 53 -7.37 -2.75 -2.97
N THR A 54 -6.78 -2.66 -1.79
CA THR A 54 -7.42 -2.01 -0.64
C THR A 54 -7.59 -0.51 -0.89
N GLU A 55 -6.58 0.13 -1.46
CA GLU A 55 -6.64 1.54 -1.84
C GLU A 55 -7.76 1.77 -2.87
N ALA A 56 -7.85 0.92 -3.88
CA ALA A 56 -8.91 1.00 -4.88
C ALA A 56 -10.30 0.84 -4.27
N ALA A 57 -10.45 -0.06 -3.29
CA ALA A 57 -11.71 -0.26 -2.57
C ALA A 57 -12.11 1.00 -1.78
N TYR A 58 -11.15 1.66 -1.15
CA TYR A 58 -11.41 2.90 -0.42
C TYR A 58 -11.78 4.05 -1.35
N LEU A 59 -11.13 4.14 -2.50
CA LEU A 59 -11.50 5.12 -3.53
C LEU A 59 -12.93 4.92 -4.00
N GLU A 60 -13.31 3.68 -4.25
CA GLU A 60 -14.68 3.34 -4.67
C GLU A 60 -15.69 3.69 -3.59
N ALA A 61 -15.40 3.40 -2.33
CA ALA A 61 -16.27 3.76 -1.21
C ALA A 61 -16.48 5.27 -1.13
N ARG A 62 -15.39 6.04 -1.30
CA ARG A 62 -15.45 7.49 -1.31
C ARG A 62 -16.30 8.00 -2.46
N ARG A 63 -16.10 7.45 -3.65
CA ARG A 63 -16.86 7.86 -4.84
C ARG A 63 -18.36 7.64 -4.67
N ARG A 64 -18.74 6.51 -4.07
CA ARG A 64 -20.15 6.22 -3.78
C ARG A 64 -20.78 7.22 -2.81
N ARG A 65 -20.01 7.68 -1.84
CA ARG A 65 -20.49 8.68 -0.88
C ARG A 65 -20.72 10.04 -1.51
N ASP A 66 -19.89 10.38 -2.51
CA ASP A 66 -19.99 11.66 -3.20
C ASP A 66 -21.16 11.70 -4.20
N LEU A 67 -21.77 10.58 -4.49
CA LEU A 67 -22.99 10.51 -5.27
C LEU A 67 -24.20 10.78 -4.37
#